data_baa8fda1a454ac43c3203952490658eb
#
_entry.id   baa8fda1a454ac43c3203952490658eb
#
_cell.length_a   1.000
_cell.length_b   1.000
_cell.length_c   1.000
_cell.angle_alpha   90.00
_cell.angle_beta   90.00
_cell.angle_gamma   90.00
#
_symmetry.space_group_name_H-M   'P 1'
#
loop_
_entity.id
_entity.type
_entity.pdbx_description
1 polymer ?
#
loop_
_entity_poly.entity_id
_entity_poly.type
_entity_poly.pdbx_seq_one_letter_code
_entity_poly.pdbx_strand_id
1 'polypeptide(L)'
;MLDLRGHGESGDGRFTFGLRERRDVEGAVDWLEKRGFKPGQLGLLGVSMGSATSIGTMADEPAIGALVADSSYADFSSILEKEFPAASGLPSFFLPPALLISTFLTGENVQNARPIDEIGKIAPRPILIIHAKDDGLIPLEHAKRLYAAAGSNAELWIIPGKKHVDTFPYDQKAYADRVAKFFEEKLAK
;
A
#
# COMPACT_ATOMS: atom_id res chain seq x y z
N MET A 1 -6.46 13.02 6.59
CA MET A 1 -6.24 11.57 6.64
C MET A 1 -7.53 10.92 6.14
N LEU A 2 -7.44 9.84 5.37
CA LEU A 2 -8.60 9.14 4.82
C LEU A 2 -8.75 7.81 5.56
N ASP A 3 -9.93 7.55 6.10
CA ASP A 3 -10.31 6.21 6.57
C ASP A 3 -10.91 5.43 5.41
N LEU A 4 -10.30 4.31 5.06
CA LEU A 4 -10.84 3.42 4.04
C LEU A 4 -12.10 2.72 4.55
N ARG A 5 -12.93 2.19 3.64
CA ARG A 5 -14.14 1.43 4.00
C ARG A 5 -13.86 0.38 5.07
N GLY A 6 -14.75 0.27 6.04
CA GLY A 6 -14.62 -0.65 7.17
C GLY A 6 -13.52 -0.30 8.18
N HIS A 7 -12.92 0.91 8.11
CA HIS A 7 -11.89 1.39 9.03
C HIS A 7 -12.27 2.76 9.61
N GLY A 8 -11.76 3.03 10.80
CA GLY A 8 -11.90 4.31 11.48
C GLY A 8 -13.35 4.76 11.63
N GLU A 9 -13.64 5.98 11.19
CA GLU A 9 -14.98 6.57 11.21
C GLU A 9 -15.76 6.33 9.91
N SER A 10 -15.16 5.65 8.91
CA SER A 10 -15.86 5.28 7.68
C SER A 10 -16.91 4.22 7.95
N GLY A 11 -18.01 4.28 7.18
CA GLY A 11 -19.12 3.34 7.30
C GLY A 11 -18.72 1.88 7.08
N ASP A 12 -19.59 0.97 7.52
CA ASP A 12 -19.40 -0.47 7.36
C ASP A 12 -19.16 -0.84 5.89
N GLY A 13 -18.03 -1.45 5.64
CA GLY A 13 -17.62 -1.93 4.32
C GLY A 13 -16.80 -3.20 4.43
N ARG A 14 -17.00 -4.10 3.46
CA ARG A 14 -16.12 -5.27 3.34
C ARG A 14 -14.81 -4.80 2.78
N PHE A 15 -13.72 -4.94 3.53
CA PHE A 15 -12.38 -4.66 3.04
C PHE A 15 -11.86 -5.85 2.22
N THR A 16 -11.03 -5.56 1.23
CA THR A 16 -10.59 -6.52 0.22
C THR A 16 -9.07 -6.46 -0.02
N PHE A 17 -8.33 -6.03 1.00
CA PHE A 17 -6.86 -5.95 0.96
C PHE A 17 -6.32 -5.14 -0.23
N GLY A 18 -6.91 -3.95 -0.45
CA GLY A 18 -6.44 -3.01 -1.46
C GLY A 18 -7.15 -3.10 -2.82
N LEU A 19 -8.12 -4.01 -3.02
CA LEU A 19 -8.83 -4.12 -4.30
C LEU A 19 -9.95 -3.07 -4.44
N ARG A 20 -10.93 -3.08 -3.54
CA ARG A 20 -12.05 -2.12 -3.55
C ARG A 20 -11.71 -0.79 -2.90
N GLU A 21 -10.78 -0.81 -1.95
CA GLU A 21 -10.32 0.36 -1.22
C GLU A 21 -9.72 1.43 -2.14
N ARG A 22 -9.29 1.07 -3.35
CA ARG A 22 -8.85 2.03 -4.38
C ARG A 22 -9.91 3.07 -4.69
N ARG A 23 -11.18 2.66 -4.77
CA ARG A 23 -12.30 3.56 -5.04
C ARG A 23 -12.49 4.63 -3.96
N ASP A 24 -12.08 4.33 -2.72
CA ASP A 24 -12.14 5.30 -1.63
C ASP A 24 -11.07 6.38 -1.82
N VAL A 25 -9.88 5.97 -2.28
CA VAL A 25 -8.79 6.89 -2.61
C VAL A 25 -9.14 7.71 -3.86
N GLU A 26 -9.65 7.08 -4.92
CA GLU A 26 -10.15 7.76 -6.14
C GLU A 26 -11.20 8.82 -5.78
N GLY A 27 -12.18 8.47 -4.93
CA GLY A 27 -13.19 9.41 -4.46
C GLY A 27 -12.59 10.58 -3.67
N ALA A 28 -11.51 10.36 -2.92
CA ALA A 28 -10.78 11.43 -2.25
C ALA A 28 -10.02 12.33 -3.23
N VAL A 29 -9.43 11.75 -4.28
CA VAL A 29 -8.79 12.51 -5.37
C VAL A 29 -9.82 13.39 -6.06
N ASP A 30 -10.96 12.84 -6.50
CA ASP A 30 -12.08 13.59 -7.10
C ASP A 30 -12.53 14.75 -6.23
N TRP A 31 -12.60 14.52 -4.92
CA TRP A 31 -13.01 15.52 -3.95
C TRP A 31 -12.00 16.67 -3.84
N LEU A 32 -10.70 16.38 -3.92
CA LEU A 32 -9.63 17.38 -3.92
C LEU A 32 -9.58 18.16 -5.23
N GLU A 33 -9.73 17.50 -6.38
CA GLU A 33 -9.77 18.17 -7.69
C GLU A 33 -10.94 19.17 -7.78
N LYS A 34 -12.12 18.79 -7.28
CA LYS A 34 -13.29 19.72 -7.16
C LYS A 34 -13.02 20.94 -6.26
N ARG A 35 -11.99 20.91 -5.44
CA ARG A 35 -11.51 22.03 -4.60
C ARG A 35 -10.35 22.80 -5.19
N GLY A 36 -9.98 22.50 -6.43
CA GLY A 36 -8.99 23.24 -7.20
C GLY A 36 -7.57 22.70 -7.14
N PHE A 37 -7.33 21.54 -6.50
CA PHE A 37 -6.06 20.84 -6.62
C PHE A 37 -5.91 20.30 -8.04
N LYS A 38 -4.72 20.49 -8.62
CA LYS A 38 -4.45 20.08 -10.01
C LYS A 38 -3.72 18.74 -10.07
N PRO A 39 -3.84 18.00 -11.17
CA PRO A 39 -3.02 16.82 -11.41
C PRO A 39 -1.54 17.09 -11.17
N GLY A 40 -0.87 16.15 -10.50
CA GLY A 40 0.53 16.28 -10.11
C GLY A 40 0.79 17.02 -8.78
N GLN A 41 -0.21 17.70 -8.22
CA GLN A 41 -0.10 18.37 -6.92
C GLN A 41 -0.48 17.46 -5.73
N LEU A 42 -1.06 16.29 -6.01
CA LEU A 42 -1.50 15.35 -4.99
C LEU A 42 -0.40 14.32 -4.71
N GLY A 43 -0.01 14.23 -3.44
CA GLY A 43 0.86 13.17 -2.93
C GLY A 43 0.05 12.15 -2.15
N LEU A 44 0.40 10.88 -2.28
CA LEU A 44 -0.26 9.79 -1.58
C LEU A 44 0.74 9.11 -0.63
N LEU A 45 0.35 8.94 0.63
CA LEU A 45 1.10 8.14 1.60
C LEU A 45 0.20 7.02 2.10
N GLY A 46 0.65 5.81 1.94
CA GLY A 46 -0.03 4.62 2.43
C GLY A 46 0.87 3.75 3.31
N VAL A 47 0.27 3.09 4.30
CA VAL A 47 0.96 2.19 5.21
C VAL A 47 0.33 0.80 5.13
N SER A 48 1.14 -0.26 5.05
CA SER A 48 0.69 -1.66 5.01
C SER A 48 -0.34 -1.90 3.90
N MET A 49 -1.56 -2.34 4.22
CA MET A 49 -2.67 -2.47 3.27
C MET A 49 -2.95 -1.13 2.53
N GLY A 50 -2.89 0.00 3.24
CA GLY A 50 -3.04 1.32 2.64
C GLY A 50 -1.94 1.62 1.61
N SER A 51 -0.73 1.12 1.82
CA SER A 51 0.36 1.23 0.84
C SER A 51 0.08 0.42 -0.43
N ALA A 52 -0.37 -0.83 -0.28
CA ALA A 52 -0.77 -1.66 -1.41
C ALA A 52 -1.94 -1.06 -2.20
N THR A 53 -2.95 -0.52 -1.48
CA THR A 53 -4.06 0.25 -2.07
C THR A 53 -3.54 1.45 -2.87
N SER A 54 -2.62 2.21 -2.27
CA SER A 54 -2.03 3.42 -2.88
C SER A 54 -1.24 3.12 -4.16
N ILE A 55 -0.47 2.02 -4.18
CA ILE A 55 0.24 1.58 -5.38
C ILE A 55 -0.76 1.32 -6.51
N GLY A 56 -1.79 0.53 -6.24
CA GLY A 56 -2.80 0.21 -7.26
C GLY A 56 -3.58 1.43 -7.71
N THR A 57 -4.00 2.31 -6.78
CA THR A 57 -4.70 3.54 -7.16
C THR A 57 -3.82 4.44 -8.03
N MET A 58 -2.56 4.69 -7.63
CA MET A 58 -1.68 5.55 -8.43
C MET A 58 -1.37 4.97 -9.81
N ALA A 59 -1.39 3.64 -9.98
CA ALA A 59 -1.19 3.02 -11.29
C ALA A 59 -2.28 3.44 -12.30
N ASP A 60 -3.51 3.60 -11.82
CA ASP A 60 -4.69 3.91 -12.64
C ASP A 60 -5.09 5.41 -12.58
N GLU A 61 -4.66 6.15 -11.54
CA GLU A 61 -5.03 7.55 -11.30
C GLU A 61 -3.88 8.52 -11.63
N PRO A 62 -3.95 9.22 -12.79
CA PRO A 62 -2.89 10.12 -13.24
C PRO A 62 -2.78 11.42 -12.44
N ALA A 63 -3.80 11.82 -11.69
CA ALA A 63 -3.79 13.04 -10.88
C ALA A 63 -2.79 12.98 -9.72
N ILE A 64 -2.43 11.77 -9.27
CA ILE A 64 -1.49 11.57 -8.17
C ILE A 64 -0.06 11.74 -8.69
N GLY A 65 0.67 12.74 -8.17
CA GLY A 65 2.01 13.11 -8.63
C GLY A 65 3.15 12.33 -7.99
N ALA A 66 3.01 11.89 -6.74
CA ALA A 66 4.05 11.17 -6.01
C ALA A 66 3.46 10.19 -4.98
N LEU A 67 4.20 9.13 -4.65
CA LEU A 67 3.79 8.09 -3.71
C LEU A 67 4.87 7.83 -2.65
N VAL A 68 4.44 7.77 -1.39
CA VAL A 68 5.19 7.13 -0.29
C VAL A 68 4.50 5.82 0.05
N ALA A 69 5.18 4.71 -0.18
CA ALA A 69 4.70 3.36 0.04
C ALA A 69 5.43 2.72 1.22
N ASP A 70 4.79 2.73 2.41
CA ASP A 70 5.41 2.23 3.63
C ASP A 70 4.89 0.82 3.97
N SER A 71 5.81 -0.10 4.24
CA SER A 71 5.55 -1.47 4.71
C SER A 71 4.55 -2.26 3.83
N SER A 72 4.62 -2.07 2.49
CA SER A 72 3.74 -2.74 1.54
C SER A 72 4.14 -4.19 1.30
N TYR A 73 3.15 -5.05 1.08
CA TYR A 73 3.38 -6.34 0.44
C TYR A 73 3.47 -6.19 -1.10
N ALA A 74 4.22 -7.07 -1.73
CA ALA A 74 4.29 -7.16 -3.20
C ALA A 74 3.12 -7.96 -3.77
N ASP A 75 2.73 -9.03 -3.09
CA ASP A 75 1.52 -9.84 -3.34
C ASP A 75 0.95 -10.35 -2.01
N PHE A 76 -0.37 -10.36 -1.92
CA PHE A 76 -1.04 -10.76 -0.69
C PHE A 76 -1.07 -12.28 -0.49
N SER A 77 -0.98 -13.07 -1.57
CA SER A 77 -1.00 -14.53 -1.50
C SER A 77 0.13 -15.07 -0.63
N SER A 78 1.35 -14.56 -0.79
CA SER A 78 2.51 -15.02 -0.01
C SER A 78 2.39 -14.69 1.49
N ILE A 79 1.69 -13.61 1.84
CA ILE A 79 1.38 -13.30 3.24
C ILE A 79 0.35 -14.29 3.78
N LEU A 80 -0.72 -14.58 3.01
CA LEU A 80 -1.74 -15.55 3.41
C LEU A 80 -1.16 -16.94 3.62
N GLU A 81 -0.34 -17.42 2.69
CA GLU A 81 0.29 -18.74 2.80
C GLU A 81 1.12 -18.88 4.08
N LYS A 82 1.86 -17.84 4.44
CA LYS A 82 2.69 -17.80 5.64
C LYS A 82 1.86 -17.69 6.92
N GLU A 83 0.90 -16.78 6.95
CA GLU A 83 0.21 -16.36 8.17
C GLU A 83 -1.06 -17.18 8.46
N PHE A 84 -1.66 -17.85 7.45
CA PHE A 84 -2.94 -18.54 7.59
C PHE A 84 -2.95 -19.59 8.72
N PRO A 85 -1.94 -20.48 8.86
CA PRO A 85 -1.95 -21.46 9.93
C PRO A 85 -1.91 -20.83 11.33
N ALA A 86 -1.11 -19.78 11.49
CA ALA A 86 -0.97 -19.08 12.76
C ALA A 86 -2.23 -18.27 13.13
N ALA A 87 -2.84 -17.63 12.14
CA ALA A 87 -4.01 -16.78 12.35
C ALA A 87 -5.31 -17.57 12.53
N SER A 88 -5.47 -18.70 11.81
CA SER A 88 -6.70 -19.50 11.82
C SER A 88 -6.66 -20.71 12.77
N GLY A 89 -5.48 -21.18 13.15
CA GLY A 89 -5.28 -22.45 13.84
C GLY A 89 -5.50 -23.68 12.95
N LEU A 90 -5.72 -23.48 11.64
CA LEU A 90 -5.98 -24.56 10.68
C LEU A 90 -4.74 -24.89 9.85
N PRO A 91 -4.55 -26.16 9.47
CA PRO A 91 -3.50 -26.53 8.51
C PRO A 91 -3.66 -25.81 7.16
N SER A 92 -2.52 -25.56 6.45
CA SER A 92 -2.48 -24.79 5.20
C SER A 92 -3.39 -25.34 4.09
N PHE A 93 -3.72 -26.63 4.08
CA PHE A 93 -4.63 -27.20 3.07
C PHE A 93 -6.07 -26.69 3.15
N PHE A 94 -6.45 -26.00 4.26
CA PHE A 94 -7.74 -25.30 4.36
C PHE A 94 -7.72 -23.91 3.74
N LEU A 95 -6.57 -23.36 3.35
CA LEU A 95 -6.48 -22.03 2.74
C LEU A 95 -7.27 -21.94 1.41
N PRO A 96 -7.16 -22.87 0.45
CA PRO A 96 -7.94 -22.77 -0.80
C PRO A 96 -9.46 -22.73 -0.58
N PRO A 97 -10.09 -23.60 0.21
CA PRO A 97 -11.53 -23.49 0.49
C PRO A 97 -11.89 -22.21 1.27
N ALA A 98 -11.05 -21.74 2.17
CA ALA A 98 -11.26 -20.47 2.87
C ALA A 98 -11.27 -19.28 1.92
N LEU A 99 -10.34 -19.24 0.94
CA LEU A 99 -10.29 -18.22 -0.10
C LEU A 99 -11.52 -18.27 -1.01
N LEU A 100 -12.02 -19.45 -1.36
CA LEU A 100 -13.24 -19.58 -2.14
C LEU A 100 -14.45 -19.00 -1.40
N ILE A 101 -14.58 -19.32 -0.12
CA ILE A 101 -15.65 -18.76 0.75
C ILE A 101 -15.49 -17.23 0.86
N SER A 102 -14.28 -16.75 1.12
CA SER A 102 -13.99 -15.31 1.17
C SER A 102 -14.39 -14.60 -0.12
N THR A 103 -14.01 -15.18 -1.28
CA THR A 103 -14.37 -14.65 -2.59
C THR A 103 -15.89 -14.60 -2.78
N PHE A 104 -16.61 -15.64 -2.38
CA PHE A 104 -18.06 -15.65 -2.45
C PHE A 104 -18.71 -14.58 -1.55
N LEU A 105 -18.19 -14.39 -0.34
CA LEU A 105 -18.72 -13.42 0.62
C LEU A 105 -18.39 -11.98 0.27
N THR A 106 -17.19 -11.72 -0.25
CA THR A 106 -16.72 -10.35 -0.55
C THR A 106 -16.99 -9.94 -2.00
N GLY A 107 -17.14 -10.91 -2.90
CA GLY A 107 -17.20 -10.70 -4.33
C GLY A 107 -15.83 -10.39 -4.96
N GLU A 108 -14.73 -10.57 -4.20
CA GLU A 108 -13.36 -10.30 -4.65
C GLU A 108 -12.42 -11.45 -4.27
N ASN A 109 -11.58 -11.86 -5.21
CA ASN A 109 -10.49 -12.77 -4.89
C ASN A 109 -9.29 -11.95 -4.38
N VAL A 110 -9.06 -12.01 -3.07
CA VAL A 110 -7.97 -11.26 -2.41
C VAL A 110 -6.57 -11.64 -2.89
N GLN A 111 -6.41 -12.78 -3.58
CA GLN A 111 -5.15 -13.16 -4.23
C GLN A 111 -4.80 -12.23 -5.41
N ASN A 112 -5.78 -11.48 -5.94
CA ASN A 112 -5.56 -10.46 -6.96
C ASN A 112 -4.96 -9.16 -6.37
N ALA A 113 -4.85 -9.04 -5.04
CA ALA A 113 -4.13 -7.93 -4.41
C ALA A 113 -2.61 -8.11 -4.63
N ARG A 114 -2.13 -7.63 -5.76
CA ARG A 114 -0.77 -7.84 -6.28
C ARG A 114 -0.15 -6.50 -6.72
N PRO A 115 0.26 -5.64 -5.79
CA PRO A 115 0.93 -4.37 -6.12
C PRO A 115 2.14 -4.52 -7.04
N ILE A 116 2.80 -5.69 -7.01
CA ILE A 116 3.96 -5.99 -7.86
C ILE A 116 3.65 -5.90 -9.37
N ASP A 117 2.42 -6.23 -9.77
CA ASP A 117 2.00 -6.23 -11.17
C ASP A 117 1.60 -4.81 -11.66
N GLU A 118 1.55 -3.85 -10.73
CA GLU A 118 1.03 -2.51 -10.98
C GLU A 118 2.07 -1.42 -10.79
N ILE A 119 3.01 -1.59 -9.86
CA ILE A 119 3.96 -0.54 -9.47
C ILE A 119 4.80 -0.02 -10.66
N GLY A 120 5.13 -0.89 -11.61
CA GLY A 120 5.85 -0.50 -12.82
C GLY A 120 5.07 0.44 -13.75
N LYS A 121 3.72 0.44 -13.68
CA LYS A 121 2.86 1.33 -14.48
C LYS A 121 2.89 2.78 -13.98
N ILE A 122 3.38 3.02 -12.77
CA ILE A 122 3.46 4.34 -12.16
C ILE A 122 4.51 5.22 -12.83
N ALA A 123 5.56 4.62 -13.40
CA ALA A 123 6.62 5.38 -14.05
C ALA A 123 6.08 6.40 -15.10
N PRO A 124 6.67 7.61 -15.20
CA PRO A 124 7.87 8.08 -14.53
C PRO A 124 7.63 8.78 -13.17
N ARG A 125 6.42 8.70 -12.61
CA ARG A 125 6.07 9.39 -11.34
C ARG A 125 6.87 8.82 -10.17
N PRO A 126 7.38 9.66 -9.26
CA PRO A 126 8.30 9.27 -8.21
C PRO A 126 7.61 8.46 -7.10
N ILE A 127 8.35 7.45 -6.58
CA ILE A 127 7.92 6.58 -5.49
C ILE A 127 9.02 6.53 -4.43
N LEU A 128 8.67 6.74 -3.16
CA LEU A 128 9.51 6.41 -2.02
C LEU A 128 8.95 5.16 -1.33
N ILE A 129 9.69 4.07 -1.41
CA ILE A 129 9.37 2.81 -0.72
C ILE A 129 10.09 2.82 0.63
N ILE A 130 9.35 2.68 1.73
CA ILE A 130 9.88 2.62 3.09
C ILE A 130 9.58 1.23 3.66
N HIS A 131 10.54 0.63 4.38
CA HIS A 131 10.30 -0.67 5.02
C HIS A 131 11.19 -0.89 6.24
N ALA A 132 10.65 -1.51 7.27
CA ALA A 132 11.42 -1.94 8.43
C ALA A 132 12.26 -3.17 8.08
N LYS A 133 13.55 -3.16 8.45
CA LYS A 133 14.50 -4.21 8.06
C LYS A 133 14.06 -5.61 8.49
N ASP A 134 13.58 -5.74 9.71
CA ASP A 134 13.26 -7.02 10.34
C ASP A 134 11.74 -7.17 10.57
N ASP A 135 10.92 -6.63 9.65
CA ASP A 135 9.46 -6.77 9.67
C ASP A 135 9.08 -8.26 9.66
N GLY A 136 8.43 -8.70 10.74
CA GLY A 136 8.07 -10.11 10.94
C GLY A 136 6.82 -10.54 10.17
N LEU A 137 5.94 -9.58 9.82
CA LEU A 137 4.70 -9.86 9.08
C LEU A 137 4.95 -9.82 7.57
N ILE A 138 5.48 -8.71 7.08
CA ILE A 138 5.80 -8.50 5.67
C ILE A 138 7.32 -8.45 5.52
N PRO A 139 7.98 -9.55 5.11
CA PRO A 139 9.43 -9.60 4.96
C PRO A 139 9.96 -8.52 4.01
N LEU A 140 11.17 -7.99 4.32
CA LEU A 140 11.85 -6.96 3.52
C LEU A 140 11.97 -7.31 2.03
N GLU A 141 11.91 -8.59 1.70
CA GLU A 141 11.94 -9.06 0.31
C GLU A 141 10.79 -8.50 -0.53
N HIS A 142 9.61 -8.25 0.07
CA HIS A 142 8.51 -7.60 -0.62
C HIS A 142 8.87 -6.18 -1.09
N ALA A 143 9.50 -5.38 -0.21
CA ALA A 143 9.95 -4.04 -0.57
C ALA A 143 11.03 -4.05 -1.66
N LYS A 144 11.97 -5.00 -1.62
CA LYS A 144 13.00 -5.16 -2.66
C LYS A 144 12.40 -5.54 -4.01
N ARG A 145 11.42 -6.45 -4.02
CA ARG A 145 10.69 -6.85 -5.23
C ARG A 145 9.93 -5.66 -5.84
N LEU A 146 9.21 -4.90 -5.00
CA LEU A 146 8.51 -3.68 -5.42
C LEU A 146 9.49 -2.64 -5.98
N TYR A 147 10.61 -2.40 -5.31
CA TYR A 147 11.64 -1.48 -5.77
C TYR A 147 12.21 -1.88 -7.13
N ALA A 148 12.53 -3.15 -7.32
CA ALA A 148 13.02 -3.67 -8.59
C ALA A 148 11.98 -3.52 -9.72
N ALA A 149 10.69 -3.74 -9.43
CA ALA A 149 9.61 -3.61 -10.41
C ALA A 149 9.25 -2.16 -10.72
N ALA A 150 9.42 -1.23 -9.76
CA ALA A 150 9.18 0.19 -9.97
C ALA A 150 10.20 0.83 -10.91
N GLY A 151 11.44 0.32 -10.93
CA GLY A 151 12.50 0.85 -11.80
C GLY A 151 13.15 2.13 -11.28
N SER A 152 13.63 2.98 -12.21
CA SER A 152 14.49 4.14 -11.89
C SER A 152 13.75 5.32 -11.22
N ASN A 153 12.42 5.30 -11.18
CA ASN A 153 11.62 6.34 -10.54
C ASN A 153 11.38 6.11 -9.05
N ALA A 154 11.88 5.00 -8.50
CA ALA A 154 11.72 4.65 -7.10
C ALA A 154 12.99 4.88 -6.27
N GLU A 155 12.78 5.25 -5.01
CA GLU A 155 13.78 5.25 -3.94
C GLU A 155 13.39 4.18 -2.92
N LEU A 156 14.37 3.44 -2.38
CA LEU A 156 14.14 2.48 -1.29
C LEU A 156 14.83 2.96 -0.02
N TRP A 157 14.07 3.12 1.04
CA TRP A 157 14.57 3.48 2.36
C TRP A 157 14.27 2.37 3.37
N ILE A 158 15.33 1.67 3.79
CA ILE A 158 15.24 0.61 4.79
C ILE A 158 15.58 1.20 6.16
N ILE A 159 14.66 1.05 7.10
CA ILE A 159 14.79 1.54 8.47
C ILE A 159 15.11 0.36 9.40
N PRO A 160 16.04 0.52 10.38
CA PRO A 160 16.35 -0.51 11.36
C PRO A 160 15.18 -0.71 12.35
N GLY A 161 14.12 -1.39 11.94
CA GLY A 161 12.94 -1.72 12.76
C GLY A 161 12.72 -3.21 12.79
N LYS A 162 12.01 -3.71 13.82
CA LYS A 162 11.79 -5.15 14.05
C LYS A 162 10.34 -5.58 13.92
N LYS A 163 9.40 -4.64 13.87
CA LYS A 163 7.97 -4.93 13.81
C LYS A 163 7.38 -4.40 12.53
N HIS A 164 6.25 -4.94 12.15
CA HIS A 164 5.45 -4.39 11.07
C HIS A 164 5.04 -2.96 11.40
N VAL A 165 5.21 -2.05 10.42
CA VAL A 165 5.00 -0.59 10.53
C VAL A 165 5.82 0.11 11.63
N ASP A 166 6.98 -0.43 11.98
CA ASP A 166 7.90 0.14 12.97
C ASP A 166 8.74 1.31 12.40
N THR A 167 8.46 1.72 11.19
CA THR A 167 9.18 2.73 10.42
C THR A 167 9.03 4.13 11.02
N PHE A 168 7.80 4.59 11.24
CA PHE A 168 7.52 5.87 11.88
C PHE A 168 7.86 5.89 13.38
N PRO A 169 7.46 4.90 14.21
CA PRO A 169 7.82 4.87 15.63
C PRO A 169 9.31 4.80 15.91
N TYR A 170 10.12 4.26 14.99
CA TYR A 170 11.57 4.11 15.17
C TYR A 170 12.28 5.47 15.29
N ASP A 171 11.98 6.41 14.40
CA ASP A 171 12.47 7.80 14.46
C ASP A 171 11.46 8.72 13.76
N GLN A 172 10.51 9.23 14.55
CA GLN A 172 9.40 10.04 14.05
C GLN A 172 9.89 11.30 13.33
N LYS A 173 10.94 11.95 13.84
CA LYS A 173 11.46 13.18 13.24
C LYS A 173 12.13 12.89 11.90
N ALA A 174 13.02 11.92 11.82
CA ALA A 174 13.69 11.57 10.59
C ALA A 174 12.70 11.08 9.53
N TYR A 175 11.67 10.33 9.94
CA TYR A 175 10.59 9.88 9.07
C TYR A 175 9.81 11.06 8.48
N ALA A 176 9.31 11.95 9.37
CA ALA A 176 8.52 13.10 8.93
C ALA A 176 9.34 14.04 8.02
N ASP A 177 10.58 14.36 8.39
CA ASP A 177 11.47 15.21 7.59
C ASP A 177 11.72 14.59 6.20
N ARG A 178 11.98 13.28 6.12
CA ARG A 178 12.24 12.58 4.85
C ARG A 178 11.02 12.57 3.95
N VAL A 179 9.84 12.26 4.50
CA VAL A 179 8.58 12.22 3.76
C VAL A 179 8.17 13.61 3.28
N ALA A 180 8.26 14.62 4.16
CA ALA A 180 7.95 16.00 3.79
C ALA A 180 8.87 16.49 2.65
N LYS A 181 10.18 16.30 2.80
CA LYS A 181 11.17 16.65 1.78
C LYS A 181 10.89 15.95 0.44
N PHE A 182 10.55 14.66 0.48
CA PHE A 182 10.21 13.92 -0.74
C PHE A 182 9.04 14.57 -1.48
N PHE A 183 7.94 14.87 -0.80
CA PHE A 183 6.80 15.52 -1.43
C PHE A 183 7.09 16.95 -1.89
N GLU A 184 7.83 17.73 -1.11
CA GLU A 184 8.24 19.10 -1.48
C GLU A 184 9.08 19.14 -2.78
N GLU A 185 9.94 18.15 -2.99
CA GLU A 185 10.81 18.05 -4.17
C GLU A 185 10.12 17.44 -5.39
N LYS A 186 9.12 16.60 -5.19
CA LYS A 186 8.55 15.74 -6.25
C LYS A 186 7.16 16.16 -6.73
N LEU A 187 6.40 16.91 -5.95
CA LEU A 187 5.07 17.37 -6.36
C LEU A 187 5.17 18.65 -7.23
N ALA A 188 4.24 18.77 -8.17
CA ALA A 188 4.06 19.99 -8.93
C ALA A 188 3.67 21.17 -8.00
N LYS A 189 4.22 22.36 -8.28
CA LYS A 189 3.95 23.58 -7.53
C LYS A 189 2.73 24.31 -8.05
#